data_c020d1f5d33e9cf44f1cb34e374f6c80
#
_entry.id   c020d1f5d33e9cf44f1cb34e374f6c80
#
_cell.length_a   1.000
_cell.length_b   1.000
_cell.length_c   1.000
_cell.angle_alpha   90.00
_cell.angle_beta   90.00
_cell.angle_gamma   90.00
#
_symmetry.space_group_name_H-M   'P 1'
#
loop_
_entity.id
_entity.type
_entity.pdbx_description
1 polymer ?
#
loop_
_entity_poly.entity_id
_entity_poly.type
_entity_poly.pdbx_seq_one_letter_code
_entity_poly.pdbx_strand_id
1 'polypeptide(L)'
;MLPEGFILRMQSLLGEEYAAFSASFDRPLCTGLRLNPLKTGFTGDLSRFSLSPVPWCPTGYVYDAASRPGLSPYHAAGLYYLQEPSAMAPAELLDPQPGERVLDLCAAPGGKSTQLAGKLQGRGLLVCNEINAKRAKILAGNIERLGIANALVLNEHPKKLETRFEGYFDKILVDAPCSGEGMFRKEEAAVIDWTEDTNAICANRQSEILTSAAKMLRPGGRLVYSTCTFSPVENEGVISDFLWRNPDFSVENRPAPDFSPGRPDWVEHPAPGLEHTFRLWPHKLRGEGHYAAVLKKAGDAPAAELPLEPAAKTPAELTQFCRRTGAALPEGKLLLFGQVAYLVPQELPEIKGLRVLRAGLELGQTMKNRFEPAHAWSLWLKGLENSVSLAADAPELGQYLSGNVLPSGLRGWTLVRVDGLSLGWAKGDGTQLKNHYPKALRRPV
;
A
#
# COMPACT_ATOMS: atom_id res chain seq x y z
N MET A 1 11.31 -28.29 -2.39
CA MET A 1 10.35 -29.25 -3.02
C MET A 1 8.96 -28.81 -2.56
N LEU A 2 7.96 -28.78 -3.43
CA LEU A 2 6.59 -28.42 -3.06
C LEU A 2 5.97 -29.50 -2.14
N PRO A 3 5.06 -29.16 -1.21
CA PRO A 3 4.39 -30.13 -0.34
C PRO A 3 3.57 -31.15 -1.14
N GLU A 4 3.61 -32.43 -0.75
CA GLU A 4 2.92 -33.51 -1.48
C GLU A 4 1.40 -33.31 -1.52
N GLY A 5 0.77 -32.93 -0.39
CA GLY A 5 -0.67 -32.64 -0.35
C GLY A 5 -1.07 -31.50 -1.27
N PHE A 6 -0.24 -30.47 -1.41
CA PHE A 6 -0.46 -29.38 -2.38
C PHE A 6 -0.41 -29.92 -3.82
N ILE A 7 0.59 -30.74 -4.15
CA ILE A 7 0.75 -31.32 -5.50
C ILE A 7 -0.48 -32.17 -5.86
N LEU A 8 -0.87 -33.09 -5.00
CA LEU A 8 -2.02 -33.99 -5.24
C LEU A 8 -3.34 -33.21 -5.41
N ARG A 9 -3.56 -32.20 -4.57
CA ARG A 9 -4.73 -31.33 -4.68
C ARG A 9 -4.74 -30.58 -6.01
N MET A 10 -3.63 -29.95 -6.40
CA MET A 10 -3.57 -29.20 -7.65
C MET A 10 -3.67 -30.07 -8.89
N GLN A 11 -3.18 -31.30 -8.84
CA GLN A 11 -3.39 -32.31 -9.91
C GLN A 11 -4.89 -32.63 -10.08
N SER A 12 -5.58 -32.86 -8.97
CA SER A 12 -7.02 -33.14 -8.99
C SER A 12 -7.85 -31.95 -9.51
N LEU A 13 -7.52 -30.74 -9.10
CA LEU A 13 -8.27 -29.53 -9.46
C LEU A 13 -8.03 -29.04 -10.88
N LEU A 14 -6.82 -29.11 -11.37
CA LEU A 14 -6.42 -28.57 -12.68
C LEU A 14 -6.46 -29.58 -13.81
N GLY A 15 -6.41 -30.88 -13.53
CA GLY A 15 -6.43 -31.92 -14.56
C GLY A 15 -5.34 -31.69 -15.61
N GLU A 16 -5.74 -31.52 -16.87
CA GLU A 16 -4.81 -31.31 -17.99
C GLU A 16 -3.98 -30.02 -17.86
N GLU A 17 -4.47 -28.99 -17.19
CA GLU A 17 -3.72 -27.73 -16.97
C GLU A 17 -2.59 -27.89 -15.95
N TYR A 18 -2.58 -28.96 -15.13
CA TYR A 18 -1.60 -29.14 -14.06
C TYR A 18 -0.14 -29.15 -14.57
N ALA A 19 0.11 -29.75 -15.73
CA ALA A 19 1.49 -29.80 -16.27
C ALA A 19 2.05 -28.40 -16.53
N ALA A 20 1.24 -27.51 -17.13
CA ALA A 20 1.61 -26.12 -17.37
C ALA A 20 1.75 -25.32 -16.07
N PHE A 21 0.85 -25.56 -15.10
CA PHE A 21 0.90 -24.94 -13.78
C PHE A 21 2.18 -25.35 -13.03
N SER A 22 2.48 -26.64 -12.95
CA SER A 22 3.70 -27.16 -12.29
C SER A 22 4.97 -26.58 -12.93
N ALA A 23 5.06 -26.58 -14.26
CA ALA A 23 6.20 -26.00 -14.98
C ALA A 23 6.38 -24.49 -14.72
N SER A 24 5.34 -23.78 -14.29
CA SER A 24 5.47 -22.36 -13.94
C SER A 24 6.32 -22.13 -12.69
N PHE A 25 6.45 -23.10 -11.80
CA PHE A 25 7.29 -23.01 -10.60
C PHE A 25 8.80 -23.04 -10.91
N ASP A 26 9.19 -23.57 -12.04
CA ASP A 26 10.59 -23.62 -12.50
C ASP A 26 11.01 -22.35 -13.27
N ARG A 27 10.07 -21.45 -13.57
CA ARG A 27 10.36 -20.20 -14.27
C ARG A 27 11.02 -19.18 -13.32
N PRO A 28 11.84 -18.23 -13.84
CA PRO A 28 12.33 -17.12 -13.06
C PRO A 28 11.18 -16.33 -12.37
N LEU A 29 11.42 -15.81 -11.18
CA LEU A 29 10.45 -14.99 -10.44
C LEU A 29 10.02 -13.78 -11.27
N CYS A 30 8.73 -13.48 -11.24
CA CYS A 30 8.20 -12.29 -11.89
C CYS A 30 8.44 -11.06 -11.01
N THR A 31 9.33 -10.18 -11.46
CA THR A 31 9.66 -8.93 -10.77
C THR A 31 8.83 -7.78 -11.32
N GLY A 32 8.18 -7.04 -10.45
CA GLY A 32 7.35 -5.91 -10.83
C GLY A 32 7.61 -4.66 -10.00
N LEU A 33 7.36 -3.51 -10.59
CA LEU A 33 7.29 -2.22 -9.92
C LEU A 33 6.04 -1.46 -10.36
N ARG A 34 5.57 -0.58 -9.51
CA ARG A 34 4.42 0.25 -9.77
C ARG A 34 4.79 1.71 -9.53
N LEU A 35 4.68 2.54 -10.58
CA LEU A 35 4.95 3.97 -10.48
C LEU A 35 3.97 4.64 -9.52
N ASN A 36 4.47 5.64 -8.80
CA ASN A 36 3.69 6.43 -7.87
C ASN A 36 3.16 7.70 -8.56
N PRO A 37 1.86 7.78 -8.87
CA PRO A 37 1.29 8.94 -9.57
C PRO A 37 1.30 10.24 -8.75
N LEU A 38 1.57 10.14 -7.43
CA LEU A 38 1.70 11.30 -6.56
C LEU A 38 3.05 12.02 -6.75
N LYS A 39 4.05 11.36 -7.38
CA LYS A 39 5.38 11.93 -7.66
C LYS A 39 5.41 12.55 -9.04
N THR A 40 5.26 13.86 -9.08
CA THR A 40 5.31 14.67 -10.30
C THR A 40 6.66 15.36 -10.46
N GLY A 41 7.00 15.79 -11.68
CA GLY A 41 8.24 16.55 -11.94
C GLY A 41 9.51 15.70 -12.08
N PHE A 42 9.38 14.39 -12.25
CA PHE A 42 10.50 13.50 -12.56
C PHE A 42 11.08 13.83 -13.95
N THR A 43 12.39 14.04 -13.99
CA THR A 43 13.13 14.38 -15.22
C THR A 43 14.23 13.37 -15.56
N GLY A 44 14.35 12.30 -14.76
CA GLY A 44 15.34 11.25 -14.96
C GLY A 44 14.91 10.19 -15.99
N ASP A 45 15.65 9.09 -16.03
CA ASP A 45 15.45 7.99 -16.96
C ASP A 45 15.27 6.66 -16.21
N LEU A 46 14.32 5.84 -16.69
CA LEU A 46 14.05 4.49 -16.18
C LEU A 46 14.39 3.40 -17.20
N SER A 47 14.97 3.74 -18.38
CA SER A 47 15.29 2.80 -19.45
C SER A 47 16.16 1.64 -18.99
N ARG A 48 17.07 1.88 -18.04
CA ARG A 48 17.93 0.86 -17.45
C ARG A 48 17.17 -0.28 -16.74
N PHE A 49 15.89 -0.09 -16.42
CA PHE A 49 15.06 -1.12 -15.78
C PHE A 49 14.36 -2.04 -16.78
N SER A 50 14.43 -1.73 -18.10
CA SER A 50 13.81 -2.52 -19.18
C SER A 50 12.33 -2.80 -18.90
N LEU A 51 11.56 -1.73 -18.63
CA LEU A 51 10.18 -1.80 -18.19
C LEU A 51 9.26 -2.31 -19.30
N SER A 52 8.42 -3.31 -18.98
CA SER A 52 7.30 -3.75 -19.83
C SER A 52 5.98 -3.62 -19.05
N PRO A 53 4.91 -3.08 -19.69
CA PRO A 53 3.64 -2.84 -19.00
C PRO A 53 3.00 -4.10 -18.41
N VAL A 54 2.29 -3.94 -17.29
CA VAL A 54 1.36 -4.93 -16.74
C VAL A 54 -0.03 -4.61 -17.28
N PRO A 55 -0.68 -5.50 -18.07
CA PRO A 55 -1.91 -5.17 -18.81
C PRO A 55 -3.05 -4.66 -17.92
N TRP A 56 -3.20 -5.21 -16.72
CA TRP A 56 -4.28 -4.87 -15.78
C TRP A 56 -3.95 -3.72 -14.81
N CYS A 57 -2.74 -3.14 -14.87
CA CYS A 57 -2.35 -2.06 -13.98
C CYS A 57 -1.64 -0.93 -14.77
N PRO A 58 -2.31 0.21 -15.03
CA PRO A 58 -1.75 1.28 -15.87
C PRO A 58 -0.43 1.87 -15.36
N THR A 59 -0.17 1.77 -14.06
CA THR A 59 1.08 2.23 -13.43
C THR A 59 2.06 1.09 -13.17
N GLY A 60 1.67 -0.15 -13.49
CA GLY A 60 2.44 -1.38 -13.23
C GLY A 60 3.36 -1.75 -14.38
N TYR A 61 4.56 -2.18 -14.04
CA TYR A 61 5.57 -2.65 -14.99
C TYR A 61 6.31 -3.87 -14.45
N VAL A 62 6.66 -4.78 -15.35
CA VAL A 62 7.67 -5.80 -15.08
C VAL A 62 9.03 -5.21 -15.40
N TYR A 63 10.05 -5.53 -14.61
CA TYR A 63 11.41 -5.03 -14.80
C TYR A 63 12.44 -6.19 -14.85
N ASP A 64 13.61 -5.93 -15.43
CA ASP A 64 14.72 -6.87 -15.39
C ASP A 64 15.30 -6.97 -13.98
N ALA A 65 15.28 -8.17 -13.37
CA ALA A 65 15.77 -8.43 -12.02
C ALA A 65 17.23 -8.01 -11.81
N ALA A 66 18.08 -8.07 -12.85
CA ALA A 66 19.48 -7.67 -12.80
C ALA A 66 19.64 -6.16 -12.57
N SER A 67 18.63 -5.35 -12.92
CA SER A 67 18.66 -3.89 -12.80
C SER A 67 18.54 -3.36 -11.36
N ARG A 68 18.10 -4.19 -10.40
CA ARG A 68 18.01 -3.92 -8.95
C ARG A 68 17.39 -2.57 -8.59
N PRO A 69 16.16 -2.23 -9.03
CA PRO A 69 15.55 -0.91 -8.80
C PRO A 69 15.42 -0.55 -7.32
N GLY A 70 15.40 -1.52 -6.40
CA GLY A 70 15.39 -1.28 -4.94
C GLY A 70 16.61 -0.53 -4.42
N LEU A 71 17.74 -0.57 -5.13
CA LEU A 71 18.96 0.15 -4.78
C LEU A 71 19.02 1.56 -5.40
N SER A 72 18.12 1.88 -6.32
CA SER A 72 18.09 3.19 -6.98
C SER A 72 17.71 4.31 -6.01
N PRO A 73 18.29 5.52 -6.16
CA PRO A 73 17.85 6.70 -5.42
C PRO A 73 16.39 7.08 -5.70
N TYR A 74 15.83 6.73 -6.85
CA TYR A 74 14.42 6.92 -7.18
C TYR A 74 13.48 6.11 -6.29
N HIS A 75 13.91 4.90 -5.86
CA HIS A 75 13.18 4.13 -4.86
C HIS A 75 13.16 4.86 -3.51
N ALA A 76 14.29 5.42 -3.08
CA ALA A 76 14.37 6.22 -1.85
C ALA A 76 13.50 7.49 -1.91
N ALA A 77 13.41 8.13 -3.08
CA ALA A 77 12.53 9.27 -3.33
C ALA A 77 11.03 8.90 -3.49
N GLY A 78 10.69 7.61 -3.47
CA GLY A 78 9.32 7.12 -3.53
C GLY A 78 8.66 7.19 -4.91
N LEU A 79 9.47 7.20 -6.00
CA LEU A 79 8.96 7.22 -7.38
C LEU A 79 8.15 5.96 -7.71
N TYR A 80 8.46 4.84 -7.09
CA TYR A 80 7.77 3.57 -7.30
C TYR A 80 7.78 2.68 -6.06
N TYR A 81 6.89 1.70 -6.08
CA TYR A 81 6.84 0.58 -5.14
C TYR A 81 7.17 -0.72 -5.88
N LEU A 82 8.01 -1.58 -5.28
CA LEU A 82 8.30 -2.92 -5.84
C LEU A 82 7.16 -3.85 -5.47
N GLN A 83 6.44 -4.34 -6.46
CA GLN A 83 5.25 -5.18 -6.27
C GLN A 83 5.17 -6.18 -7.43
N GLU A 84 4.94 -7.44 -7.13
CA GLU A 84 4.73 -8.43 -8.18
C GLU A 84 3.39 -8.16 -8.90
N PRO A 85 3.29 -8.46 -10.20
CA PRO A 85 2.17 -8.03 -11.02
C PRO A 85 0.80 -8.53 -10.57
N SER A 86 0.65 -9.79 -10.15
CA SER A 86 -0.67 -10.30 -9.74
C SER A 86 -1.20 -9.63 -8.48
N ALA A 87 -0.31 -9.22 -7.54
CA ALA A 87 -0.68 -8.46 -6.36
C ALA A 87 -1.15 -7.01 -6.64
N MET A 88 -0.99 -6.51 -7.88
CA MET A 88 -1.52 -5.21 -8.29
C MET A 88 -3.02 -5.25 -8.61
N ALA A 89 -3.57 -6.42 -8.96
CA ALA A 89 -4.95 -6.57 -9.41
C ALA A 89 -6.02 -6.17 -8.38
N PRO A 90 -5.93 -6.54 -7.07
CA PRO A 90 -7.00 -6.23 -6.12
C PRO A 90 -7.29 -4.74 -5.95
N ALA A 91 -6.25 -3.90 -5.95
CA ALA A 91 -6.43 -2.44 -5.84
C ALA A 91 -7.00 -1.82 -7.13
N GLU A 92 -6.68 -2.39 -8.31
CA GLU A 92 -7.31 -1.99 -9.58
C GLU A 92 -8.78 -2.39 -9.60
N LEU A 93 -9.14 -3.58 -9.11
CA LEU A 93 -10.53 -4.05 -9.02
C LEU A 93 -11.35 -3.23 -8.01
N LEU A 94 -10.76 -2.79 -6.89
CA LEU A 94 -11.43 -1.92 -5.92
C LEU A 94 -11.72 -0.54 -6.52
N ASP A 95 -10.77 0.00 -7.27
CA ASP A 95 -10.85 1.24 -8.04
C ASP A 95 -11.40 2.43 -7.22
N PRO A 96 -10.73 2.86 -6.14
CA PRO A 96 -11.18 4.00 -5.36
C PRO A 96 -11.08 5.30 -6.15
N GLN A 97 -12.08 6.17 -5.93
CA GLN A 97 -12.13 7.48 -6.56
C GLN A 97 -11.68 8.58 -5.58
N PRO A 98 -11.06 9.67 -6.08
CA PRO A 98 -10.68 10.79 -5.24
C PRO A 98 -11.85 11.36 -4.42
N GLY A 99 -11.65 11.48 -3.10
CA GLY A 99 -12.66 11.94 -2.14
C GLY A 99 -13.35 10.80 -1.36
N GLU A 100 -13.17 9.54 -1.76
CA GLU A 100 -13.75 8.39 -1.04
C GLU A 100 -13.01 8.09 0.27
N ARG A 101 -13.72 7.45 1.19
CA ARG A 101 -13.21 6.86 2.44
C ARG A 101 -12.92 5.38 2.21
N VAL A 102 -11.64 5.03 2.23
CA VAL A 102 -11.15 3.69 1.86
C VAL A 102 -10.47 3.03 3.04
N LEU A 103 -10.75 1.75 3.26
CA LEU A 103 -10.07 0.92 4.25
C LEU A 103 -9.27 -0.17 3.53
N ASP A 104 -7.98 -0.29 3.86
CA ASP A 104 -7.16 -1.48 3.63
C ASP A 104 -6.99 -2.19 4.98
N LEU A 105 -7.70 -3.31 5.17
CA LEU A 105 -7.88 -3.90 6.50
C LEU A 105 -6.71 -4.80 6.93
N CYS A 106 -5.94 -5.33 5.97
CA CYS A 106 -4.77 -6.19 6.19
C CYS A 106 -3.57 -5.64 5.40
N ALA A 107 -3.20 -4.40 5.68
CA ALA A 107 -2.51 -3.51 4.76
C ALA A 107 -1.00 -3.76 4.56
N ALA A 108 -0.32 -4.40 5.53
CA ALA A 108 1.14 -4.54 5.45
C ALA A 108 1.60 -5.55 4.38
N PRO A 109 2.70 -5.26 3.70
CA PRO A 109 3.67 -4.19 3.95
C PRO A 109 3.36 -2.83 3.28
N GLY A 110 2.21 -2.67 2.60
CA GLY A 110 1.76 -1.40 2.03
C GLY A 110 1.71 -1.34 0.49
N GLY A 111 1.92 -2.46 -0.21
CA GLY A 111 1.86 -2.51 -1.67
C GLY A 111 0.51 -2.07 -2.21
N LYS A 112 -0.58 -2.66 -1.70
CA LYS A 112 -1.95 -2.33 -2.09
C LYS A 112 -2.38 -0.97 -1.52
N SER A 113 -2.08 -0.67 -0.24
CA SER A 113 -2.36 0.64 0.37
C SER A 113 -1.79 1.81 -0.43
N THR A 114 -0.54 1.70 -0.87
CA THR A 114 0.11 2.77 -1.64
C THR A 114 -0.44 2.89 -3.07
N GLN A 115 -1.01 1.81 -3.62
CA GLN A 115 -1.74 1.84 -4.89
C GLN A 115 -3.08 2.56 -4.72
N LEU A 116 -3.84 2.24 -3.68
CA LEU A 116 -5.09 2.92 -3.33
C LEU A 116 -4.86 4.42 -3.11
N ALA A 117 -3.79 4.79 -2.38
CA ALA A 117 -3.41 6.20 -2.19
C ALA A 117 -3.14 6.92 -3.51
N GLY A 118 -2.47 6.25 -4.46
CA GLY A 118 -2.24 6.79 -5.81
C GLY A 118 -3.53 7.08 -6.56
N LYS A 119 -4.52 6.19 -6.47
CA LYS A 119 -5.85 6.39 -7.08
C LYS A 119 -6.66 7.50 -6.40
N LEU A 120 -6.54 7.65 -5.07
CA LEU A 120 -7.18 8.74 -4.32
C LEU A 120 -6.58 10.13 -4.61
N GLN A 121 -5.38 10.21 -5.18
CA GLN A 121 -4.73 11.47 -5.57
C GLN A 121 -4.67 12.52 -4.43
N GLY A 122 -4.46 12.05 -3.19
CA GLY A 122 -4.37 12.90 -2.00
C GLY A 122 -5.70 13.45 -1.49
N ARG A 123 -6.85 13.05 -2.05
CA ARG A 123 -8.20 13.46 -1.63
C ARG A 123 -8.92 12.29 -0.95
N GLY A 124 -9.83 12.61 0.00
CA GLY A 124 -10.50 11.61 0.82
C GLY A 124 -9.58 11.04 1.90
N LEU A 125 -9.97 9.93 2.49
CA LEU A 125 -9.27 9.29 3.61
C LEU A 125 -8.93 7.83 3.29
N LEU A 126 -7.66 7.47 3.44
CA LEU A 126 -7.21 6.08 3.40
C LEU A 126 -6.87 5.60 4.82
N VAL A 127 -7.61 4.63 5.33
CA VAL A 127 -7.28 3.94 6.58
C VAL A 127 -6.56 2.64 6.24
N CYS A 128 -5.36 2.47 6.77
CA CYS A 128 -4.54 1.26 6.58
C CYS A 128 -4.37 0.58 7.93
N ASN A 129 -4.90 -0.63 8.09
CA ASN A 129 -4.78 -1.37 9.33
C ASN A 129 -3.89 -2.60 9.18
N GLU A 130 -3.10 -2.89 10.20
CA GLU A 130 -2.31 -4.12 10.30
C GLU A 130 -2.24 -4.56 11.76
N ILE A 131 -2.66 -5.80 12.04
CA ILE A 131 -2.68 -6.35 13.40
C ILE A 131 -1.27 -6.62 13.97
N ASN A 132 -0.32 -6.98 13.10
CA ASN A 132 1.07 -7.24 13.51
C ASN A 132 1.85 -5.92 13.63
N ALA A 133 2.27 -5.57 14.85
CA ALA A 133 2.93 -4.30 15.14
C ALA A 133 4.27 -4.10 14.39
N LYS A 134 5.02 -5.17 14.10
CA LYS A 134 6.27 -5.07 13.32
C LYS A 134 5.95 -4.74 11.85
N ARG A 135 4.99 -5.45 11.26
CA ARG A 135 4.55 -5.22 9.88
C ARG A 135 3.89 -3.84 9.72
N ALA A 136 3.11 -3.38 10.71
CA ALA A 136 2.49 -2.06 10.72
C ALA A 136 3.52 -0.90 10.69
N LYS A 137 4.70 -1.08 11.32
CA LYS A 137 5.81 -0.13 11.20
C LYS A 137 6.40 -0.08 9.78
N ILE A 138 6.51 -1.23 9.11
CA ILE A 138 6.98 -1.29 7.71
C ILE A 138 5.98 -0.57 6.80
N LEU A 139 4.69 -0.82 6.99
CA LEU A 139 3.61 -0.12 6.30
C LEU A 139 3.70 1.40 6.47
N ALA A 140 3.84 1.88 7.71
CA ALA A 140 3.99 3.31 8.00
C ALA A 140 5.21 3.94 7.29
N GLY A 141 6.34 3.22 7.24
CA GLY A 141 7.53 3.63 6.50
C GLY A 141 7.30 3.70 4.98
N ASN A 142 6.54 2.79 4.40
CA ASN A 142 6.21 2.82 2.97
C ASN A 142 5.22 3.96 2.63
N ILE A 143 4.23 4.23 3.49
CA ILE A 143 3.33 5.40 3.38
C ILE A 143 4.15 6.69 3.39
N GLU A 144 5.12 6.80 4.31
CA GLU A 144 6.05 7.94 4.37
C GLU A 144 6.88 8.08 3.10
N ARG A 145 7.58 7.01 2.71
CA ARG A 145 8.49 7.00 1.55
C ARG A 145 7.81 7.44 0.26
N LEU A 146 6.54 7.08 0.06
CA LEU A 146 5.79 7.47 -1.12
C LEU A 146 5.17 8.88 -1.01
N GLY A 147 5.32 9.57 0.12
CA GLY A 147 4.83 10.94 0.31
C GLY A 147 3.30 11.02 0.41
N ILE A 148 2.65 10.02 1.00
CA ILE A 148 1.20 9.95 1.14
C ILE A 148 0.76 10.77 2.35
N ALA A 149 -0.10 11.77 2.12
CA ALA A 149 -0.54 12.72 3.15
C ALA A 149 -1.93 12.43 3.74
N ASN A 150 -2.76 11.65 3.05
CA ASN A 150 -4.15 11.38 3.45
C ASN A 150 -4.37 9.98 4.02
N ALA A 151 -3.33 9.36 4.58
CA ALA A 151 -3.42 8.01 5.15
C ALA A 151 -3.36 8.03 6.68
N LEU A 152 -4.23 7.23 7.32
CA LEU A 152 -4.21 6.88 8.73
C LEU A 152 -3.72 5.44 8.89
N VAL A 153 -2.59 5.21 9.56
CA VAL A 153 -2.04 3.87 9.79
C VAL A 153 -2.34 3.43 11.21
N LEU A 154 -3.07 2.31 11.34
CA LEU A 154 -3.51 1.74 12.59
C LEU A 154 -2.85 0.37 12.86
N ASN A 155 -2.74 0.03 14.15
CA ASN A 155 -2.34 -1.31 14.58
C ASN A 155 -3.42 -1.88 15.51
N GLU A 156 -4.52 -2.33 14.92
CA GLU A 156 -5.70 -2.77 15.66
C GLU A 156 -6.22 -4.12 15.18
N HIS A 157 -6.96 -4.79 16.04
CA HIS A 157 -7.72 -5.97 15.65
C HIS A 157 -8.96 -5.56 14.84
N PRO A 158 -9.32 -6.22 13.72
CA PRO A 158 -10.49 -5.87 12.90
C PRO A 158 -11.78 -5.69 13.69
N LYS A 159 -12.06 -6.56 14.67
CA LYS A 159 -13.24 -6.50 15.53
C LYS A 159 -13.36 -5.21 16.35
N LYS A 160 -12.23 -4.59 16.71
CA LYS A 160 -12.25 -3.28 17.39
C LYS A 160 -12.61 -2.15 16.43
N LEU A 161 -12.21 -2.28 15.16
CA LEU A 161 -12.52 -1.29 14.13
C LEU A 161 -13.99 -1.34 13.71
N GLU A 162 -14.63 -2.53 13.70
CA GLU A 162 -16.03 -2.69 13.29
C GLU A 162 -16.99 -1.82 14.11
N THR A 163 -16.76 -1.71 15.43
CA THR A 163 -17.59 -0.89 16.31
C THR A 163 -17.31 0.60 16.17
N ARG A 164 -16.13 0.97 15.67
CA ARG A 164 -15.71 2.35 15.50
C ARG A 164 -16.14 2.95 14.16
N PHE A 165 -16.16 2.12 13.11
CA PHE A 165 -16.34 2.55 11.73
C PHE A 165 -17.56 1.88 11.05
N GLU A 166 -18.60 1.55 11.81
CA GLU A 166 -19.80 0.91 11.26
C GLU A 166 -20.41 1.76 10.14
N GLY A 167 -20.58 1.17 8.94
CA GLY A 167 -21.14 1.84 7.77
C GLY A 167 -20.35 3.03 7.23
N TYR A 168 -19.08 3.17 7.59
CA TYR A 168 -18.30 4.40 7.35
C TYR A 168 -17.57 4.43 5.99
N PHE A 169 -17.08 3.30 5.49
CA PHE A 169 -16.23 3.26 4.31
C PHE A 169 -17.04 3.09 3.02
N ASP A 170 -16.64 3.83 1.98
CA ASP A 170 -17.14 3.66 0.61
C ASP A 170 -16.61 2.39 -0.02
N LYS A 171 -15.33 2.07 0.24
CA LYS A 171 -14.62 0.93 -0.32
C LYS A 171 -13.71 0.28 0.72
N ILE A 172 -13.65 -1.05 0.70
CA ILE A 172 -12.80 -1.83 1.60
C ILE A 172 -12.00 -2.85 0.79
N LEU A 173 -10.69 -2.89 1.04
CA LEU A 173 -9.81 -3.97 0.60
C LEU A 173 -9.53 -4.91 1.77
N VAL A 174 -9.71 -6.19 1.53
CA VAL A 174 -9.31 -7.28 2.44
C VAL A 174 -8.34 -8.18 1.68
N ASP A 175 -7.06 -7.81 1.69
CA ASP A 175 -5.99 -8.71 1.23
C ASP A 175 -5.66 -9.65 2.39
N ALA A 176 -6.41 -10.75 2.46
CA ALA A 176 -6.50 -11.54 3.66
C ALA A 176 -5.21 -12.35 3.94
N PRO A 177 -4.84 -12.51 5.22
CA PRO A 177 -3.79 -13.46 5.57
C PRO A 177 -4.24 -14.87 5.15
N CYS A 178 -3.40 -15.55 4.39
CA CYS A 178 -3.72 -16.83 3.77
C CYS A 178 -2.54 -17.82 3.90
N SER A 179 -2.73 -19.05 3.43
CA SER A 179 -1.68 -20.09 3.41
C SER A 179 -0.47 -19.75 2.55
N GLY A 180 -0.57 -18.74 1.67
CA GLY A 180 0.56 -18.21 0.92
C GLY A 180 1.09 -19.11 -0.19
N GLU A 181 0.29 -19.97 -0.77
CA GLU A 181 0.74 -20.96 -1.79
C GLU A 181 1.33 -20.29 -3.04
N GLY A 182 0.86 -19.10 -3.43
CA GLY A 182 1.47 -18.29 -4.47
C GLY A 182 2.83 -17.71 -4.10
N MET A 183 3.25 -17.83 -2.83
CA MET A 183 4.56 -17.38 -2.36
C MET A 183 5.61 -18.50 -2.31
N PHE A 184 5.24 -19.75 -2.60
CA PHE A 184 6.14 -20.93 -2.53
C PHE A 184 7.41 -20.78 -3.38
N ARG A 185 7.35 -20.01 -4.46
CA ARG A 185 8.52 -19.71 -5.29
C ARG A 185 9.45 -18.67 -4.68
N LYS A 186 8.95 -17.81 -3.78
CA LYS A 186 9.67 -16.67 -3.20
C LYS A 186 10.15 -16.91 -1.78
N GLU A 187 9.40 -17.68 -1.01
CA GLU A 187 9.58 -17.82 0.43
C GLU A 187 9.63 -19.31 0.78
N GLU A 188 10.82 -19.84 1.02
CA GLU A 188 11.02 -21.22 1.45
C GLU A 188 10.29 -21.52 2.77
N ALA A 189 10.22 -20.55 3.67
CA ALA A 189 9.46 -20.67 4.92
C ALA A 189 7.98 -20.97 4.68
N ALA A 190 7.37 -20.39 3.63
CA ALA A 190 5.97 -20.65 3.29
C ALA A 190 5.74 -22.12 2.90
N VAL A 191 6.72 -22.75 2.25
CA VAL A 191 6.68 -24.17 1.90
C VAL A 191 6.84 -25.06 3.14
N ILE A 192 7.76 -24.70 4.04
CA ILE A 192 8.08 -25.47 5.26
C ILE A 192 6.92 -25.43 6.27
N ASP A 193 6.30 -24.25 6.43
CA ASP A 193 5.25 -24.02 7.41
C ASP A 193 3.87 -24.51 6.92
N TRP A 194 3.74 -24.84 5.62
CA TRP A 194 2.47 -25.26 5.04
C TRP A 194 2.09 -26.69 5.44
N THR A 195 0.84 -26.85 5.85
CA THR A 195 0.19 -28.15 6.10
C THR A 195 -1.21 -28.13 5.51
N GLU A 196 -1.87 -29.28 5.36
CA GLU A 196 -3.26 -29.36 4.88
C GLU A 196 -4.23 -28.58 5.78
N ASP A 197 -4.01 -28.57 7.09
CA ASP A 197 -4.81 -27.84 8.07
C ASP A 197 -4.66 -26.32 7.94
N THR A 198 -3.55 -25.84 7.38
CA THR A 198 -3.26 -24.41 7.24
C THR A 198 -4.36 -23.69 6.44
N ASN A 199 -4.87 -24.31 5.37
CA ASN A 199 -5.94 -23.73 4.56
C ASN A 199 -7.23 -23.53 5.36
N ALA A 200 -7.64 -24.51 6.16
CA ALA A 200 -8.87 -24.40 6.99
C ALA A 200 -8.69 -23.35 8.11
N ILE A 201 -7.53 -23.31 8.76
CA ILE A 201 -7.21 -22.30 9.78
C ILE A 201 -7.25 -20.89 9.20
N CYS A 202 -6.68 -20.71 8.01
CA CYS A 202 -6.69 -19.42 7.31
C CYS A 202 -8.13 -19.04 6.89
N ALA A 203 -8.92 -19.97 6.34
CA ALA A 203 -10.30 -19.73 5.93
C ALA A 203 -11.20 -19.24 7.09
N ASN A 204 -11.05 -19.84 8.27
CA ASN A 204 -11.77 -19.40 9.47
C ASN A 204 -11.41 -17.94 9.84
N ARG A 205 -10.13 -17.61 9.85
CA ARG A 205 -9.66 -16.24 10.11
C ARG A 205 -10.14 -15.25 9.05
N GLN A 206 -10.13 -15.63 7.80
CA GLN A 206 -10.62 -14.83 6.68
C GLN A 206 -12.12 -14.52 6.81
N SER A 207 -12.93 -15.51 7.21
CA SER A 207 -14.36 -15.34 7.48
C SER A 207 -14.63 -14.33 8.61
N GLU A 208 -13.83 -14.35 9.69
CA GLU A 208 -13.94 -13.37 10.77
C GLU A 208 -13.57 -11.95 10.31
N ILE A 209 -12.51 -11.81 9.50
CA ILE A 209 -12.09 -10.53 8.93
C ILE A 209 -13.14 -9.97 7.99
N LEU A 210 -13.70 -10.79 7.09
CA LEU A 210 -14.77 -10.39 6.18
C LEU A 210 -16.03 -9.96 6.93
N THR A 211 -16.41 -10.66 8.02
CA THR A 211 -17.53 -10.28 8.87
C THR A 211 -17.34 -8.88 9.45
N SER A 212 -16.14 -8.56 9.92
CA SER A 212 -15.81 -7.21 10.41
C SER A 212 -15.85 -6.17 9.28
N ALA A 213 -15.30 -6.50 8.10
CA ALA A 213 -15.30 -5.62 6.94
C ALA A 213 -16.72 -5.29 6.45
N ALA A 214 -17.62 -6.29 6.40
CA ALA A 214 -19.01 -6.11 5.97
C ALA A 214 -19.77 -5.07 6.81
N LYS A 215 -19.53 -5.04 8.13
CA LYS A 215 -20.14 -4.05 9.03
C LYS A 215 -19.62 -2.63 8.80
N MET A 216 -18.35 -2.50 8.46
CA MET A 216 -17.71 -1.21 8.23
C MET A 216 -18.02 -0.60 6.86
N LEU A 217 -18.47 -1.42 5.90
CA LEU A 217 -18.86 -0.98 4.56
C LEU A 217 -20.25 -0.34 4.58
N ARG A 218 -20.39 0.85 4.00
CA ARG A 218 -21.71 1.47 3.83
C ARG A 218 -22.61 0.69 2.86
N PRO A 219 -23.93 0.84 2.93
CA PRO A 219 -24.82 0.38 1.86
C PRO A 219 -24.41 0.98 0.51
N GLY A 220 -24.44 0.19 -0.56
CA GLY A 220 -23.94 0.59 -1.88
C GLY A 220 -22.41 0.68 -1.99
N GLY A 221 -21.65 0.31 -0.96
CA GLY A 221 -20.20 0.24 -0.99
C GLY A 221 -19.67 -0.98 -1.76
N ARG A 222 -18.35 -0.97 -2.03
CA ARG A 222 -17.65 -2.09 -2.68
C ARG A 222 -16.58 -2.65 -1.76
N LEU A 223 -16.51 -3.98 -1.68
CA LEU A 223 -15.46 -4.71 -0.99
C LEU A 223 -14.71 -5.59 -1.98
N VAL A 224 -13.38 -5.54 -1.96
CA VAL A 224 -12.55 -6.52 -2.66
C VAL A 224 -11.88 -7.41 -1.64
N TYR A 225 -12.14 -8.71 -1.75
CA TYR A 225 -11.43 -9.76 -1.05
C TYR A 225 -10.33 -10.30 -1.95
N SER A 226 -9.14 -10.56 -1.42
CA SER A 226 -8.04 -11.18 -2.17
C SER A 226 -7.16 -12.05 -1.30
N THR A 227 -6.52 -13.03 -1.92
CA THR A 227 -5.51 -13.91 -1.33
C THR A 227 -4.40 -14.20 -2.33
N CYS A 228 -3.24 -14.62 -1.84
CA CYS A 228 -2.17 -15.17 -2.66
C CYS A 228 -2.10 -16.72 -2.53
N THR A 229 -3.23 -17.41 -2.37
CA THR A 229 -3.31 -18.88 -2.34
C THR A 229 -4.10 -19.42 -3.51
N PHE A 230 -3.89 -20.69 -3.86
CA PHE A 230 -4.66 -21.41 -4.88
C PHE A 230 -5.79 -22.24 -4.26
N SER A 231 -5.86 -22.34 -2.94
CA SER A 231 -6.83 -23.16 -2.20
C SER A 231 -8.25 -22.71 -2.42
N PRO A 232 -9.15 -23.57 -2.94
CA PRO A 232 -10.58 -23.25 -3.05
C PRO A 232 -11.25 -22.99 -1.69
N VAL A 233 -10.76 -23.64 -0.63
CA VAL A 233 -11.27 -23.46 0.74
C VAL A 233 -11.11 -22.01 1.22
N GLU A 234 -9.99 -21.39 0.89
CA GLU A 234 -9.67 -20.00 1.25
C GLU A 234 -10.23 -18.97 0.26
N ASN A 235 -10.60 -19.39 -0.93
CA ASN A 235 -11.04 -18.54 -2.04
C ASN A 235 -12.55 -18.61 -2.22
N GLU A 236 -13.03 -19.42 -3.17
CA GLU A 236 -14.45 -19.55 -3.47
C GLU A 236 -15.26 -20.06 -2.26
N GLY A 237 -14.67 -20.92 -1.42
CA GLY A 237 -15.33 -21.45 -0.20
C GLY A 237 -15.63 -20.32 0.79
N VAL A 238 -14.64 -19.49 1.12
CA VAL A 238 -14.84 -18.33 2.02
C VAL A 238 -15.86 -17.34 1.45
N ILE A 239 -15.80 -17.05 0.15
CA ILE A 239 -16.75 -16.13 -0.49
C ILE A 239 -18.16 -16.72 -0.54
N SER A 240 -18.31 -18.02 -0.84
CA SER A 240 -19.60 -18.69 -0.83
C SER A 240 -20.26 -18.64 0.55
N ASP A 241 -19.53 -19.03 1.58
CA ASP A 241 -20.00 -18.97 2.97
C ASP A 241 -20.37 -17.55 3.39
N PHE A 242 -19.56 -16.56 2.97
CA PHE A 242 -19.83 -15.15 3.25
C PHE A 242 -21.14 -14.69 2.61
N LEU A 243 -21.38 -15.00 1.34
CA LEU A 243 -22.59 -14.61 0.62
C LEU A 243 -23.86 -15.26 1.20
N TRP A 244 -23.78 -16.53 1.59
CA TRP A 244 -24.93 -17.20 2.23
C TRP A 244 -25.29 -16.59 3.59
N ARG A 245 -24.31 -16.09 4.34
CA ARG A 245 -24.53 -15.43 5.64
C ARG A 245 -24.91 -13.95 5.52
N ASN A 246 -24.63 -13.32 4.38
CA ASN A 246 -24.84 -11.89 4.14
C ASN A 246 -25.60 -11.69 2.81
N PRO A 247 -26.95 -11.92 2.80
CA PRO A 247 -27.76 -11.87 1.58
C PRO A 247 -27.88 -10.46 0.99
N ASP A 248 -27.42 -9.43 1.70
CA ASP A 248 -27.26 -8.06 1.23
C ASP A 248 -25.96 -7.84 0.40
N PHE A 249 -25.14 -8.88 0.21
CA PHE A 249 -23.98 -8.84 -0.67
C PHE A 249 -24.18 -9.69 -1.92
N SER A 250 -23.57 -9.27 -3.00
CA SER A 250 -23.47 -10.03 -4.26
C SER A 250 -22.08 -9.87 -4.88
N VAL A 251 -21.67 -10.84 -5.71
CA VAL A 251 -20.48 -10.68 -6.54
C VAL A 251 -20.78 -9.66 -7.64
N GLU A 252 -19.94 -8.64 -7.77
CA GLU A 252 -20.03 -7.66 -8.85
C GLU A 252 -19.32 -8.22 -10.09
N ASN A 253 -20.07 -8.45 -11.17
CA ASN A 253 -19.46 -8.85 -12.45
C ASN A 253 -18.71 -7.66 -13.07
N ARG A 254 -17.39 -7.77 -13.14
CA ARG A 254 -16.52 -6.75 -13.75
C ARG A 254 -15.73 -7.36 -14.91
N PRO A 255 -15.54 -6.59 -15.99
CA PRO A 255 -14.69 -7.06 -17.08
C PRO A 255 -13.22 -7.09 -16.64
N ALA A 256 -12.60 -8.26 -16.73
CA ALA A 256 -11.18 -8.46 -16.51
C ALA A 256 -10.69 -9.60 -17.44
N PRO A 257 -10.55 -9.32 -18.74
CA PRO A 257 -10.34 -10.34 -19.78
C PRO A 257 -9.01 -11.11 -19.61
N ASP A 258 -8.04 -10.53 -18.89
CA ASP A 258 -6.75 -11.18 -18.63
C ASP A 258 -6.85 -12.26 -17.54
N PHE A 259 -7.94 -12.29 -16.75
CA PHE A 259 -8.07 -13.17 -15.59
C PHE A 259 -8.96 -14.37 -15.90
N SER A 260 -8.64 -15.51 -15.29
CA SER A 260 -9.52 -16.67 -15.35
C SER A 260 -10.73 -16.49 -14.41
N PRO A 261 -11.91 -17.01 -14.75
CA PRO A 261 -13.04 -16.97 -13.86
C PRO A 261 -12.81 -17.82 -12.61
N GLY A 262 -13.55 -17.52 -11.53
CA GLY A 262 -13.64 -18.38 -10.36
C GLY A 262 -14.23 -19.75 -10.69
N ARG A 263 -14.10 -20.69 -9.78
CA ARG A 263 -14.43 -22.09 -9.96
C ARG A 263 -15.51 -22.54 -8.96
N PRO A 264 -16.80 -22.23 -9.23
CA PRO A 264 -17.90 -22.68 -8.38
C PRO A 264 -17.99 -24.21 -8.27
N ASP A 265 -17.51 -24.94 -9.28
CA ASP A 265 -17.43 -26.39 -9.31
C ASP A 265 -16.43 -26.98 -8.29
N TRP A 266 -15.61 -26.16 -7.65
CA TRP A 266 -14.67 -26.58 -6.60
C TRP A 266 -15.21 -26.41 -5.18
N VAL A 267 -16.47 -26.00 -5.04
CA VAL A 267 -17.14 -25.76 -3.76
C VAL A 267 -18.42 -26.60 -3.70
N GLU A 268 -18.66 -27.25 -2.56
CA GLU A 268 -19.80 -28.16 -2.38
C GLU A 268 -21.16 -27.44 -2.47
N HIS A 269 -21.23 -26.22 -1.91
CA HIS A 269 -22.43 -25.38 -1.91
C HIS A 269 -22.16 -23.99 -2.44
N PRO A 270 -21.93 -23.84 -3.77
CA PRO A 270 -21.51 -22.57 -4.33
C PRO A 270 -22.64 -21.52 -4.25
N ALA A 271 -22.32 -20.33 -3.78
CA ALA A 271 -23.21 -19.19 -3.86
C ALA A 271 -23.27 -18.66 -5.31
N PRO A 272 -24.38 -18.03 -5.73
CA PRO A 272 -24.51 -17.43 -7.05
C PRO A 272 -23.42 -16.36 -7.31
N GLY A 273 -22.87 -16.34 -8.54
CA GLY A 273 -21.93 -15.32 -8.99
C GLY A 273 -20.46 -15.65 -8.75
N LEU A 274 -20.12 -16.80 -8.15
CA LEU A 274 -18.70 -17.17 -7.94
C LEU A 274 -17.89 -17.28 -9.24
N GLU A 275 -18.55 -17.57 -10.38
CA GLU A 275 -17.96 -17.56 -11.71
C GLU A 275 -17.44 -16.17 -12.13
N HIS A 276 -17.90 -15.11 -11.47
CA HIS A 276 -17.46 -13.73 -11.70
C HIS A 276 -16.32 -13.29 -10.76
N THR A 277 -15.81 -14.18 -9.91
CA THR A 277 -14.57 -13.96 -9.19
C THR A 277 -13.36 -14.23 -10.10
N PHE A 278 -12.16 -13.91 -9.67
CA PHE A 278 -10.99 -13.91 -10.52
C PHE A 278 -9.87 -14.79 -9.96
N ARG A 279 -9.30 -15.61 -10.83
CA ARG A 279 -8.07 -16.35 -10.58
C ARG A 279 -6.97 -15.91 -11.51
N LEU A 280 -5.85 -15.47 -10.95
CA LEU A 280 -4.66 -15.06 -11.68
C LEU A 280 -3.66 -16.22 -11.59
N TRP A 281 -3.55 -16.99 -12.65
CA TRP A 281 -2.73 -18.19 -12.68
C TRP A 281 -1.32 -17.92 -13.19
N PRO A 282 -0.24 -18.41 -12.51
CA PRO A 282 1.15 -18.17 -12.92
C PRO A 282 1.52 -18.82 -14.26
N HIS A 283 0.75 -19.82 -14.74
CA HIS A 283 0.95 -20.42 -16.05
C HIS A 283 0.22 -19.70 -17.18
N LYS A 284 -0.76 -18.84 -16.88
CA LYS A 284 -1.54 -18.08 -17.88
C LYS A 284 -1.11 -16.62 -18.02
N LEU A 285 -0.53 -16.03 -16.97
CA LEU A 285 -0.10 -14.63 -16.96
C LEU A 285 1.25 -14.46 -16.26
N ARG A 286 1.85 -13.28 -16.41
CA ARG A 286 3.09 -12.93 -15.73
C ARG A 286 2.79 -12.48 -14.29
N GLY A 287 2.93 -13.39 -13.33
CA GLY A 287 2.67 -13.16 -11.90
C GLY A 287 2.88 -14.42 -11.09
N GLU A 288 2.77 -14.33 -9.77
CA GLU A 288 2.99 -15.45 -8.86
C GLU A 288 1.69 -16.19 -8.51
N GLY A 289 0.56 -15.59 -8.81
CA GLY A 289 -0.76 -16.13 -8.54
C GLY A 289 -1.53 -15.31 -7.49
N HIS A 290 -2.81 -15.11 -7.75
CA HIS A 290 -3.72 -14.38 -6.86
C HIS A 290 -5.15 -14.84 -7.08
N TYR A 291 -5.99 -14.62 -6.06
CA TYR A 291 -7.44 -14.70 -6.17
C TYR A 291 -8.04 -13.35 -5.79
N ALA A 292 -9.13 -12.96 -6.43
CA ALA A 292 -9.89 -11.77 -6.06
C ALA A 292 -11.39 -11.95 -6.28
N ALA A 293 -12.19 -11.47 -5.34
CA ALA A 293 -13.64 -11.35 -5.45
C ALA A 293 -14.05 -9.90 -5.23
N VAL A 294 -14.84 -9.34 -6.15
CA VAL A 294 -15.41 -8.01 -6.00
C VAL A 294 -16.83 -8.14 -5.51
N LEU A 295 -17.09 -7.63 -4.31
CA LEU A 295 -18.38 -7.73 -3.65
C LEU A 295 -19.06 -6.37 -3.57
N LYS A 296 -20.35 -6.34 -3.82
CA LYS A 296 -21.21 -5.15 -3.74
C LYS A 296 -22.20 -5.32 -2.61
N LYS A 297 -22.29 -4.36 -1.69
CA LYS A 297 -23.34 -4.31 -0.67
C LYS A 297 -24.58 -3.63 -1.24
N ALA A 298 -25.74 -4.22 -1.02
CA ALA A 298 -27.02 -3.67 -1.46
C ALA A 298 -27.34 -2.32 -0.78
N GLY A 299 -28.25 -1.56 -1.38
CA GLY A 299 -28.68 -0.25 -0.89
C GLY A 299 -27.89 0.92 -1.48
N ASP A 300 -28.26 2.13 -1.07
CA ASP A 300 -27.67 3.40 -1.54
C ASP A 300 -27.76 4.47 -0.43
N ALA A 301 -27.42 4.10 0.80
CA ALA A 301 -27.36 5.08 1.89
C ALA A 301 -25.99 5.77 1.91
N PRO A 302 -25.93 7.06 2.33
CA PRO A 302 -24.67 7.73 2.55
C PRO A 302 -23.85 7.02 3.63
N ALA A 303 -22.54 7.22 3.57
CA ALA A 303 -21.65 6.71 4.61
C ALA A 303 -21.99 7.33 5.97
N ALA A 304 -21.83 6.55 7.05
CA ALA A 304 -22.05 7.02 8.40
C ALA A 304 -21.21 8.26 8.72
N GLU A 305 -21.79 9.22 9.41
CA GLU A 305 -21.08 10.37 9.92
C GLU A 305 -20.50 10.05 11.31
N LEU A 306 -19.20 10.29 11.48
CA LEU A 306 -18.51 10.11 12.75
C LEU A 306 -18.05 11.46 13.31
N PRO A 307 -17.97 11.60 14.64
CA PRO A 307 -17.33 12.77 15.24
C PRO A 307 -15.93 12.97 14.66
N LEU A 308 -15.61 14.21 14.29
CA LEU A 308 -14.33 14.53 13.69
C LEU A 308 -13.27 14.81 14.75
N GLU A 309 -12.03 14.43 14.47
CA GLU A 309 -10.88 14.83 15.28
C GLU A 309 -10.78 16.37 15.32
N PRO A 310 -10.64 17.00 16.49
CA PRO A 310 -10.54 18.45 16.56
C PRO A 310 -9.22 18.95 15.98
N ALA A 311 -9.27 20.11 15.29
CA ALA A 311 -8.07 20.76 14.78
C ALA A 311 -7.26 21.40 15.93
N ALA A 312 -5.94 21.22 15.90
CA ALA A 312 -5.03 21.90 16.81
C ALA A 312 -4.71 23.32 16.31
N LYS A 313 -4.35 24.20 17.27
CA LYS A 313 -3.82 25.53 16.94
C LYS A 313 -2.44 25.41 16.31
N THR A 314 -2.22 26.13 15.21
CA THR A 314 -0.93 26.13 14.51
C THR A 314 0.16 26.78 15.37
N PRO A 315 1.28 26.06 15.64
CA PRO A 315 2.42 26.64 16.34
C PRO A 315 3.04 27.82 15.58
N ALA A 316 3.46 28.85 16.31
CA ALA A 316 4.11 30.02 15.70
C ALA A 316 5.40 29.66 14.95
N GLU A 317 6.15 28.69 15.46
CA GLU A 317 7.40 28.18 14.86
C GLU A 317 7.14 27.51 13.50
N LEU A 318 6.05 26.75 13.34
CA LEU A 318 5.65 26.18 12.06
C LEU A 318 5.25 27.28 11.07
N THR A 319 4.45 28.24 11.49
CA THR A 319 4.06 29.40 10.66
C THR A 319 5.31 30.17 10.18
N GLN A 320 6.26 30.41 11.09
CA GLN A 320 7.49 31.11 10.76
C GLN A 320 8.38 30.28 9.80
N PHE A 321 8.43 28.96 10.00
CA PHE A 321 9.14 28.05 9.09
C PHE A 321 8.58 28.13 7.68
N CYS A 322 7.27 27.97 7.50
CA CYS A 322 6.61 28.07 6.20
C CYS A 322 6.86 29.43 5.52
N ARG A 323 6.77 30.53 6.29
CA ARG A 323 7.02 31.89 5.76
C ARG A 323 8.46 32.07 5.29
N ARG A 324 9.45 31.50 6.00
CA ARG A 324 10.89 31.61 5.67
C ARG A 324 11.31 30.73 4.52
N THR A 325 10.69 29.58 4.35
CA THR A 325 11.11 28.57 3.38
C THR A 325 10.21 28.51 2.15
N GLY A 326 9.00 29.08 2.21
CA GLY A 326 7.98 28.88 1.17
C GLY A 326 7.41 27.47 1.13
N ALA A 327 7.67 26.63 2.17
CA ALA A 327 7.20 25.25 2.17
C ALA A 327 5.67 25.18 2.17
N ALA A 328 5.12 24.48 1.17
CA ALA A 328 3.69 24.25 1.03
C ALA A 328 3.19 23.24 2.08
N LEU A 329 1.90 23.35 2.41
CA LEU A 329 1.15 22.40 3.22
C LEU A 329 0.06 21.76 2.35
N PRO A 330 -0.25 20.45 2.51
CA PRO A 330 -1.44 19.86 1.90
C PRO A 330 -2.73 20.51 2.49
N GLU A 331 -3.84 20.32 1.81
CA GLU A 331 -5.15 20.64 2.38
C GLU A 331 -5.44 19.72 3.58
N GLY A 332 -6.00 20.29 4.65
CA GLY A 332 -6.31 19.52 5.84
C GLY A 332 -6.32 20.34 7.12
N LYS A 333 -6.40 19.64 8.24
CA LYS A 333 -6.33 20.21 9.59
C LYS A 333 -5.07 19.73 10.32
N LEU A 334 -4.58 20.57 11.24
CA LEU A 334 -3.39 20.25 12.03
C LEU A 334 -3.79 19.42 13.26
N LEU A 335 -2.99 18.36 13.52
CA LEU A 335 -2.98 17.63 14.78
C LEU A 335 -1.62 17.78 15.46
N LEU A 336 -1.62 17.73 16.80
CA LEU A 336 -0.40 17.73 17.60
C LEU A 336 -0.36 16.50 18.49
N PHE A 337 0.69 15.71 18.38
CA PHE A 337 1.04 14.66 19.33
C PHE A 337 2.27 15.14 20.13
N GLY A 338 2.00 15.72 21.29
CA GLY A 338 3.04 16.44 22.03
C GLY A 338 3.57 17.63 21.23
N GLN A 339 4.85 17.58 20.85
CA GLN A 339 5.49 18.63 20.05
C GLN A 339 5.53 18.32 18.54
N VAL A 340 5.07 17.14 18.14
CA VAL A 340 5.07 16.72 16.75
C VAL A 340 3.80 17.15 16.03
N ALA A 341 3.95 17.85 14.93
CA ALA A 341 2.88 18.37 14.11
C ALA A 341 2.59 17.45 12.92
N TYR A 342 1.31 17.10 12.74
CA TYR A 342 0.79 16.33 11.62
C TYR A 342 -0.28 17.12 10.88
N LEU A 343 -0.31 17.00 9.56
CA LEU A 343 -1.42 17.47 8.76
C LEU A 343 -2.25 16.27 8.28
N VAL A 344 -3.55 16.33 8.52
CA VAL A 344 -4.48 15.24 8.26
C VAL A 344 -5.69 15.75 7.44
N PRO A 345 -6.41 14.87 6.72
CA PRO A 345 -7.65 15.25 6.04
C PRO A 345 -8.66 15.93 6.98
N GLN A 346 -9.45 16.87 6.44
CA GLN A 346 -10.49 17.57 7.21
C GLN A 346 -11.50 16.61 7.83
N GLU A 347 -11.85 15.56 7.08
CA GLU A 347 -12.82 14.52 7.42
C GLU A 347 -12.26 13.41 8.32
N LEU A 348 -11.04 13.54 8.84
CA LEU A 348 -10.48 12.53 9.76
C LEU A 348 -11.40 12.39 10.97
N PRO A 349 -11.98 11.19 11.24
CA PRO A 349 -12.79 10.93 12.42
C PRO A 349 -11.92 10.93 13.69
N GLU A 350 -12.57 11.09 14.84
CA GLU A 350 -11.89 11.03 16.14
C GLU A 350 -11.11 9.71 16.26
N ILE A 351 -9.83 9.81 16.61
CA ILE A 351 -8.90 8.67 16.73
C ILE A 351 -8.59 8.26 18.18
N LYS A 352 -9.22 8.90 19.15
CA LYS A 352 -9.05 8.58 20.57
C LYS A 352 -9.34 7.11 20.85
N GLY A 353 -8.43 6.44 21.56
CA GLY A 353 -8.54 5.01 21.92
C GLY A 353 -8.06 4.04 20.82
N LEU A 354 -7.64 4.53 19.65
CA LEU A 354 -6.99 3.73 18.61
C LEU A 354 -5.47 3.77 18.74
N ARG A 355 -4.81 2.67 18.37
CA ARG A 355 -3.35 2.61 18.24
C ARG A 355 -2.95 3.18 16.87
N VAL A 356 -2.68 4.47 16.85
CA VAL A 356 -2.26 5.19 15.67
C VAL A 356 -0.73 5.14 15.55
N LEU A 357 -0.22 4.62 14.44
CA LEU A 357 1.21 4.65 14.11
C LEU A 357 1.57 5.86 13.27
N ARG A 358 0.62 6.33 12.44
CA ARG A 358 0.77 7.51 11.60
C ARG A 358 -0.58 8.14 11.34
N ALA A 359 -0.68 9.45 11.53
CA ALA A 359 -1.87 10.22 11.20
C ALA A 359 -1.51 11.24 10.10
N GLY A 360 -1.81 10.92 8.84
CA GLY A 360 -1.52 11.80 7.73
C GLY A 360 -0.03 12.09 7.52
N LEU A 361 0.29 13.35 7.19
CA LEU A 361 1.66 13.81 6.91
C LEU A 361 2.30 14.41 8.16
N GLU A 362 3.38 13.80 8.61
CA GLU A 362 4.23 14.38 9.64
C GLU A 362 5.00 15.59 9.08
N LEU A 363 4.72 16.77 9.63
CA LEU A 363 5.37 18.01 9.23
C LEU A 363 6.72 18.21 9.93
N GLY A 364 6.80 17.81 11.19
CA GLY A 364 8.00 17.97 12.00
C GLY A 364 7.69 18.28 13.46
N GLN A 365 8.69 18.80 14.15
CA GLN A 365 8.66 19.00 15.59
C GLN A 365 8.92 20.45 15.98
N THR A 366 8.08 20.97 16.86
CA THR A 366 8.30 22.28 17.52
C THR A 366 9.35 22.14 18.60
N MET A 367 10.42 22.93 18.49
CA MET A 367 11.49 23.01 19.45
C MET A 367 11.51 24.44 20.06
N LYS A 368 12.34 24.67 21.08
CA LYS A 368 12.51 26.01 21.64
C LYS A 368 12.93 27.01 20.53
N ASN A 369 12.03 27.93 20.17
CA ASN A 369 12.22 29.01 19.19
C ASN A 369 12.53 28.54 17.75
N ARG A 370 12.22 27.30 17.37
CA ARG A 370 12.43 26.80 16.01
C ARG A 370 11.52 25.63 15.69
N PHE A 371 11.33 25.39 14.42
CA PHE A 371 10.70 24.19 13.88
C PHE A 371 11.73 23.31 13.17
N GLU A 372 11.73 22.02 13.45
CA GLU A 372 12.54 21.02 12.74
C GLU A 372 11.63 20.18 11.83
N PRO A 373 11.79 20.29 10.48
CA PRO A 373 10.92 19.59 9.54
C PRO A 373 11.21 18.10 9.53
N ALA A 374 10.15 17.29 9.44
CA ALA A 374 10.25 15.85 9.29
C ALA A 374 10.69 15.44 7.88
N HIS A 375 11.34 14.29 7.78
CA HIS A 375 11.70 13.69 6.51
C HIS A 375 10.46 13.42 5.62
N ALA A 376 9.37 12.97 6.22
CA ALA A 376 8.10 12.76 5.55
C ALA A 376 7.62 13.98 4.75
N TRP A 377 7.74 15.17 5.33
CA TRP A 377 7.35 16.39 4.65
C TRP A 377 8.21 16.67 3.42
N SER A 378 9.53 16.43 3.50
CA SER A 378 10.38 16.58 2.33
C SER A 378 9.95 15.67 1.18
N LEU A 379 9.57 14.43 1.47
CA LEU A 379 9.13 13.47 0.46
C LEU A 379 7.77 13.84 -0.18
N TRP A 380 6.92 14.59 0.51
CA TRP A 380 5.65 15.09 -0.02
C TRP A 380 5.83 16.36 -0.86
N LEU A 381 6.78 17.23 -0.51
CA LEU A 381 7.03 18.49 -1.22
C LEU A 381 7.39 18.24 -2.69
N LYS A 382 6.78 18.99 -3.59
CA LYS A 382 7.10 18.98 -5.03
C LYS A 382 8.32 19.83 -5.39
N GLY A 383 8.67 20.78 -4.54
CA GLY A 383 9.80 21.68 -4.69
C GLY A 383 9.86 22.71 -3.58
N LEU A 384 10.94 23.43 -3.54
CA LEU A 384 11.21 24.55 -2.64
C LEU A 384 12.16 25.51 -3.35
N GLU A 385 12.06 26.82 -3.12
CA GLU A 385 12.98 27.80 -3.70
C GLU A 385 14.41 27.47 -3.32
N ASN A 386 14.66 27.25 -2.03
CA ASN A 386 15.97 26.84 -1.52
C ASN A 386 16.13 25.31 -1.68
N SER A 387 16.57 24.88 -2.85
CA SER A 387 16.78 23.46 -3.17
C SER A 387 18.08 23.22 -3.94
N VAL A 388 18.62 22.02 -3.83
CA VAL A 388 19.69 21.48 -4.64
C VAL A 388 19.19 20.24 -5.37
N SER A 389 19.35 20.21 -6.69
CA SER A 389 19.01 19.04 -7.51
C SER A 389 20.29 18.35 -7.96
N LEU A 390 20.36 17.05 -7.70
CA LEU A 390 21.47 16.18 -8.04
C LEU A 390 21.02 15.16 -9.09
N ALA A 391 21.89 14.81 -10.01
CA ALA A 391 21.64 13.70 -10.92
C ALA A 391 21.72 12.36 -10.17
N ALA A 392 21.02 11.34 -10.65
CA ALA A 392 20.98 10.04 -9.98
C ALA A 392 22.33 9.32 -9.90
N ASP A 393 23.25 9.64 -10.81
CA ASP A 393 24.61 9.12 -10.91
C ASP A 393 25.69 10.06 -10.31
N ALA A 394 25.28 11.23 -9.79
CA ALA A 394 26.22 12.19 -9.20
C ALA A 394 26.84 11.61 -7.90
N PRO A 395 28.18 11.70 -7.73
CA PRO A 395 28.86 11.26 -6.50
C PRO A 395 28.30 11.92 -5.24
N GLU A 396 27.89 13.19 -5.33
CA GLU A 396 27.30 13.97 -4.25
C GLU A 396 26.02 13.36 -3.74
N LEU A 397 25.23 12.71 -4.62
CA LEU A 397 24.01 12.00 -4.20
C LEU A 397 24.35 10.80 -3.32
N GLY A 398 25.38 10.03 -3.67
CA GLY A 398 25.90 8.95 -2.83
C GLY A 398 26.35 9.45 -1.47
N GLN A 399 27.09 10.57 -1.43
CA GLN A 399 27.51 11.23 -0.20
C GLN A 399 26.30 11.63 0.67
N TYR A 400 25.28 12.24 0.05
CA TYR A 400 24.07 12.62 0.77
C TYR A 400 23.34 11.40 1.36
N LEU A 401 23.12 10.35 0.58
CA LEU A 401 22.44 9.12 1.04
C LEU A 401 23.23 8.38 2.13
N SER A 402 24.55 8.58 2.21
CA SER A 402 25.41 8.04 3.28
C SER A 402 25.45 8.91 4.54
N GLY A 403 24.88 10.12 4.49
CA GLY A 403 24.81 11.04 5.62
C GLY A 403 25.95 12.06 5.70
N ASN A 404 26.74 12.18 4.64
CA ASN A 404 27.85 13.15 4.56
C ASN A 404 27.32 14.56 4.23
N VAL A 405 28.12 15.57 4.52
CA VAL A 405 27.87 16.96 4.15
C VAL A 405 28.13 17.18 2.67
N LEU A 406 27.47 18.18 2.07
CA LEU A 406 27.70 18.58 0.69
C LEU A 406 28.27 20.02 0.65
N PRO A 407 29.27 20.36 -0.18
CA PRO A 407 29.68 21.72 -0.42
C PRO A 407 28.53 22.55 -1.01
N SER A 408 28.28 23.76 -0.48
CA SER A 408 27.22 24.62 -1.02
C SER A 408 27.25 26.02 -0.39
N GLY A 409 26.99 27.05 -1.18
CA GLY A 409 26.79 28.42 -0.72
C GLY A 409 25.40 28.72 -0.14
N LEU A 410 24.49 27.75 -0.11
CA LEU A 410 23.13 27.93 0.38
C LEU A 410 23.08 28.11 1.90
N ARG A 411 22.05 28.84 2.39
CA ARG A 411 21.80 29.07 3.83
C ARG A 411 20.40 28.61 4.21
N GLY A 412 20.26 28.07 5.43
CA GLY A 412 18.96 27.64 5.97
C GLY A 412 18.53 26.26 5.51
N TRP A 413 17.25 25.93 5.73
CA TRP A 413 16.69 24.65 5.31
C TRP A 413 16.63 24.55 3.80
N THR A 414 17.16 23.46 3.27
CA THR A 414 17.33 23.21 1.84
C THR A 414 16.74 21.85 1.49
N LEU A 415 15.95 21.78 0.45
CA LEU A 415 15.40 20.53 -0.07
C LEU A 415 16.42 19.88 -1.02
N VAL A 416 16.84 18.68 -0.72
CA VAL A 416 17.68 17.87 -1.62
C VAL A 416 16.78 17.08 -2.55
N ARG A 417 17.06 17.14 -3.85
CA ARG A 417 16.28 16.49 -4.91
C ARG A 417 17.16 15.61 -5.77
N VAL A 418 16.58 14.58 -6.36
CA VAL A 418 17.20 13.73 -7.39
C VAL A 418 16.36 13.76 -8.65
N ASP A 419 16.89 14.24 -9.75
CA ASP A 419 16.23 14.33 -11.06
C ASP A 419 14.75 14.82 -10.95
N GLY A 420 14.56 15.94 -10.25
CA GLY A 420 13.26 16.55 -10.05
C GLY A 420 12.46 16.01 -8.86
N LEU A 421 12.83 14.88 -8.25
CA LEU A 421 12.12 14.27 -7.11
C LEU A 421 12.71 14.72 -5.79
N SER A 422 11.86 15.12 -4.85
CA SER A 422 12.28 15.43 -3.49
C SER A 422 12.76 14.18 -2.75
N LEU A 423 13.91 14.28 -2.09
CA LEU A 423 14.57 13.14 -1.44
C LEU A 423 14.77 13.34 0.07
N GLY A 424 14.98 14.55 0.53
CA GLY A 424 15.21 14.80 1.96
C GLY A 424 15.62 16.23 2.27
N TRP A 425 15.92 16.50 3.54
CA TRP A 425 16.36 17.79 4.03
C TRP A 425 17.87 17.87 4.21
N ALA A 426 18.41 19.07 3.98
CA ALA A 426 19.71 19.50 4.46
C ALA A 426 19.60 20.90 5.07
N LYS A 427 20.63 21.38 5.78
CA LYS A 427 20.65 22.72 6.36
C LYS A 427 21.96 23.40 6.05
N GLY A 428 21.89 24.46 5.25
CA GLY A 428 23.05 25.24 4.81
C GLY A 428 23.52 26.28 5.83
N ASP A 429 24.83 26.46 5.93
CA ASP A 429 25.49 27.51 6.72
C ASP A 429 26.18 28.58 5.84
N GLY A 430 26.11 28.39 4.52
CA GLY A 430 26.75 29.28 3.52
C GLY A 430 28.06 28.74 2.97
N THR A 431 28.55 27.61 3.46
CA THR A 431 29.74 26.91 2.95
C THR A 431 29.47 25.44 2.67
N GLN A 432 28.55 24.85 3.42
CA GLN A 432 28.16 23.44 3.29
C GLN A 432 26.70 23.21 3.69
N LEU A 433 26.14 22.11 3.23
CA LEU A 433 24.86 21.57 3.65
C LEU A 433 25.07 20.47 4.68
N LYS A 434 24.65 20.70 5.92
CA LYS A 434 24.58 19.66 6.96
C LYS A 434 23.47 18.70 6.60
N ASN A 435 23.80 17.41 6.62
CA ASN A 435 22.89 16.33 6.22
C ASN A 435 21.82 16.07 7.28
N HIS A 436 20.54 16.11 6.86
CA HIS A 436 19.39 15.76 7.68
C HIS A 436 18.66 14.51 7.16
N TYR A 437 19.29 13.71 6.30
CA TYR A 437 18.77 12.42 5.87
C TYR A 437 18.74 11.45 7.08
N PRO A 438 17.61 10.73 7.33
CA PRO A 438 17.43 9.90 8.53
C PRO A 438 18.54 8.85 8.66
N LYS A 439 19.13 8.72 9.85
CA LYS A 439 20.24 7.77 10.11
C LYS A 439 19.86 6.34 9.74
N ALA A 440 18.60 5.92 10.02
CA ALA A 440 18.12 4.57 9.75
C ALA A 440 17.98 4.25 8.25
N LEU A 441 17.95 5.27 7.37
CA LEU A 441 17.82 5.11 5.92
C LEU A 441 19.17 5.26 5.18
N ARG A 442 20.25 5.61 5.89
CA ARG A 442 21.56 5.80 5.28
C ARG A 442 22.11 4.50 4.73
N ARG A 443 22.77 4.63 3.58
CA ARG A 443 23.43 3.50 2.92
C ARG A 443 24.94 3.68 3.07
N PRO A 444 25.72 2.61 3.31
CA PRO A 444 27.18 2.70 3.20
C PRO A 444 27.56 3.13 1.77
N VAL A 445 28.62 3.91 1.64
CA VAL A 445 29.21 4.32 0.35
C VAL A 445 29.85 3.12 -0.30
#